data_56da46e93d4675c19588ba9a7e45fe1e
#
_entry.id   56da46e93d4675c19588ba9a7e45fe1e
#
_cell.length_a   1.000
_cell.length_b   1.000
_cell.length_c   1.000
_cell.angle_alpha   90.00
_cell.angle_beta   90.00
_cell.angle_gamma   90.00
#
_symmetry.space_group_name_H-M   'P 1'
#
loop_
_entity.id
_entity.type
_entity.pdbx_description
1 polymer ?
#
loop_
_entity_poly.entity_id
_entity_poly.type
_entity_poly.pdbx_seq_one_letter_code
_entity_poly.pdbx_strand_id
1 'polypeptide(L)'
;SDSKTGFKGYALDNEPGLWHHTHSLIHKEEVRAKELIEKTIDLAKTVKDFDSNADVFGPSLFGYSAYKSLGSDWNLINANNFYKYQWFIDYYLEQMAKAEKEDGRRLLDVLDLHYYTEAKGACGKRKCDHFDNDDCIKARINAVRSLYDADYKEKSWIVDTGAKFFPLLPKIKASIDKYYPGTKLAFTEYNFGGGTDISGAVTQADFLGLLAKNEVYFASIWAFDKAEYQFAAINMFTNYDEKGGYFADSYIES
;
A
#
# COMPACT_ATOMS: atom_id res chain seq x y z
N SER A 1 -8.82 -19.29 -12.75
CA SER A 1 -10.17 -19.62 -13.23
C SER A 1 -10.20 -19.44 -14.75
N ASP A 2 -10.62 -20.48 -15.47
CA ASP A 2 -10.79 -20.44 -16.94
C ASP A 2 -12.00 -19.61 -17.39
N SER A 3 -12.72 -19.03 -16.45
CA SER A 3 -13.90 -18.21 -16.72
C SER A 3 -13.47 -16.76 -17.01
N LYS A 4 -14.05 -16.16 -18.06
CA LYS A 4 -13.85 -14.74 -18.37
C LYS A 4 -14.33 -13.80 -17.25
N THR A 5 -15.08 -14.31 -16.29
CA THR A 5 -15.69 -13.60 -15.16
C THR A 5 -15.20 -14.06 -13.79
N GLY A 6 -14.21 -14.94 -13.73
CA GLY A 6 -13.61 -15.44 -12.48
C GLY A 6 -12.76 -14.40 -11.77
N PHE A 7 -12.49 -14.63 -10.49
CA PHE A 7 -11.57 -13.81 -9.71
C PHE A 7 -10.15 -13.93 -10.29
N LYS A 8 -9.48 -12.80 -10.46
CA LYS A 8 -8.11 -12.75 -10.97
C LYS A 8 -7.06 -12.80 -9.87
N GLY A 9 -7.46 -12.51 -8.64
CA GLY A 9 -6.56 -12.48 -7.50
C GLY A 9 -7.26 -12.62 -6.16
N TYR A 10 -6.49 -12.99 -5.16
CA TYR A 10 -6.93 -13.20 -3.79
C TYR A 10 -6.02 -12.43 -2.84
N ALA A 11 -6.61 -11.54 -2.02
CA ALA A 11 -5.93 -10.95 -0.88
C ALA A 11 -5.99 -11.92 0.30
N LEU A 12 -4.83 -12.16 0.93
CA LEU A 12 -4.71 -13.23 1.94
C LEU A 12 -5.28 -12.88 3.30
N ASP A 13 -5.53 -11.63 3.58
CA ASP A 13 -6.21 -11.07 4.77
C ASP A 13 -6.07 -9.55 4.77
N ASN A 14 -6.45 -8.90 5.86
CA ASN A 14 -6.42 -7.46 6.05
C ASN A 14 -5.68 -7.09 7.33
N GLU A 15 -4.70 -6.19 7.23
CA GLU A 15 -4.02 -5.52 8.34
C GLU A 15 -3.59 -6.45 9.49
N PRO A 16 -2.75 -7.46 9.24
CA PRO A 16 -2.41 -8.47 10.24
C PRO A 16 -1.79 -7.90 11.52
N GLY A 17 -1.13 -6.75 11.44
CA GLY A 17 -0.61 -6.04 12.61
C GLY A 17 -1.68 -5.57 13.59
N LEU A 18 -2.94 -5.53 13.17
CA LEU A 18 -4.08 -5.08 13.99
C LEU A 18 -4.99 -6.23 14.45
N TRP A 19 -4.72 -7.49 14.12
CA TRP A 19 -5.60 -8.62 14.47
C TRP A 19 -5.93 -8.70 15.94
N HIS A 20 -4.99 -8.43 16.83
CA HIS A 20 -5.20 -8.46 18.28
C HIS A 20 -6.21 -7.39 18.77
N HIS A 21 -6.48 -6.37 17.99
CA HIS A 21 -7.53 -5.37 18.22
C HIS A 21 -8.81 -5.67 17.45
N THR A 22 -8.70 -5.96 16.16
CA THR A 22 -9.85 -6.15 15.27
C THR A 22 -10.49 -7.53 15.42
N HIS A 23 -9.70 -8.53 15.79
CA HIS A 23 -10.12 -9.94 15.92
C HIS A 23 -9.71 -10.54 17.28
N SER A 24 -9.80 -9.77 18.35
CA SER A 24 -9.32 -10.12 19.70
C SER A 24 -9.89 -11.41 20.29
N LEU A 25 -11.04 -11.88 19.80
CA LEU A 25 -11.61 -13.17 20.22
C LEU A 25 -10.87 -14.37 19.58
N ILE A 26 -10.24 -14.17 18.44
CA ILE A 26 -9.54 -15.21 17.66
C ILE A 26 -8.03 -15.06 17.84
N HIS A 27 -7.51 -13.83 17.74
CA HIS A 27 -6.09 -13.51 17.83
C HIS A 27 -5.86 -12.50 18.97
N LYS A 28 -5.53 -12.99 20.15
CA LYS A 28 -5.45 -12.16 21.38
C LYS A 28 -4.14 -11.39 21.50
N GLU A 29 -3.07 -11.97 21.00
CA GLU A 29 -1.72 -11.41 21.12
C GLU A 29 -1.33 -10.68 19.83
N GLU A 30 -0.33 -9.81 19.90
CA GLU A 30 0.26 -9.23 18.69
C GLU A 30 0.77 -10.34 17.75
N VAL A 31 0.53 -10.19 16.47
CA VAL A 31 1.04 -11.11 15.46
C VAL A 31 2.58 -11.18 15.55
N ARG A 32 3.12 -12.36 15.34
CA ARG A 32 4.56 -12.55 15.17
C ARG A 32 4.92 -12.48 13.69
N ALA A 33 6.06 -11.86 13.37
CA ALA A 33 6.54 -11.79 11.99
C ALA A 33 6.66 -13.19 11.37
N LYS A 34 7.19 -14.15 12.14
CA LYS A 34 7.30 -15.55 11.70
C LYS A 34 5.94 -16.19 11.45
N GLU A 35 4.99 -15.99 12.35
CA GLU A 35 3.62 -16.48 12.21
C GLU A 35 2.96 -15.95 10.94
N LEU A 36 3.10 -14.64 10.67
CA LEU A 36 2.54 -14.04 9.46
C LEU A 36 3.11 -14.68 8.19
N ILE A 37 4.43 -14.90 8.15
CA ILE A 37 5.08 -15.56 7.01
C ILE A 37 4.53 -16.98 6.82
N GLU A 38 4.45 -17.77 7.88
CA GLU A 38 3.94 -19.14 7.82
C GLU A 38 2.49 -19.18 7.30
N LYS A 39 1.62 -18.34 7.86
CA LYS A 39 0.23 -18.22 7.40
C LYS A 39 0.12 -17.76 5.95
N THR A 40 0.93 -16.78 5.54
CA THR A 40 0.98 -16.31 4.16
C THR A 40 1.35 -17.44 3.20
N ILE A 41 2.40 -18.21 3.51
CA ILE A 41 2.86 -19.33 2.67
C ILE A 41 1.78 -20.41 2.54
N ASP A 42 1.16 -20.79 3.66
CA ASP A 42 0.15 -21.86 3.67
C ASP A 42 -1.10 -21.45 2.86
N LEU A 43 -1.59 -20.22 3.05
CA LEU A 43 -2.72 -19.70 2.31
C LEU A 43 -2.40 -19.51 0.83
N ALA A 44 -1.21 -18.99 0.50
CA ALA A 44 -0.78 -18.82 -0.88
C ALA A 44 -0.70 -20.16 -1.63
N LYS A 45 -0.15 -21.21 -0.99
CA LYS A 45 -0.15 -22.56 -1.54
C LYS A 45 -1.58 -23.05 -1.80
N THR A 46 -2.47 -22.88 -0.82
CA THR A 46 -3.89 -23.25 -0.97
C THR A 46 -4.54 -22.55 -2.15
N VAL A 47 -4.31 -21.25 -2.32
CA VAL A 47 -4.81 -20.48 -3.48
C VAL A 47 -4.25 -21.06 -4.78
N LYS A 48 -2.93 -21.29 -4.86
CA LYS A 48 -2.28 -21.81 -6.06
C LYS A 48 -2.66 -23.25 -6.39
N ASP A 49 -3.02 -24.05 -5.39
CA ASP A 49 -3.58 -25.40 -5.58
C ASP A 49 -4.97 -25.35 -6.19
N PHE A 50 -5.78 -24.36 -5.79
CA PHE A 50 -7.13 -24.16 -6.29
C PHE A 50 -7.17 -23.45 -7.65
N ASP A 51 -6.38 -22.38 -7.82
CA ASP A 51 -6.26 -21.59 -9.05
C ASP A 51 -4.82 -21.13 -9.25
N SER A 52 -4.06 -21.91 -10.00
CA SER A 52 -2.64 -21.65 -10.26
C SER A 52 -2.37 -20.34 -11.00
N ASN A 53 -3.38 -19.77 -11.68
CA ASN A 53 -3.27 -18.54 -12.46
C ASN A 53 -3.69 -17.30 -11.67
N ALA A 54 -4.27 -17.45 -10.49
CA ALA A 54 -4.70 -16.31 -9.70
C ALA A 54 -3.50 -15.55 -9.10
N ASP A 55 -3.55 -14.24 -9.12
CA ASP A 55 -2.59 -13.39 -8.40
C ASP A 55 -2.85 -13.51 -6.87
N VAL A 56 -1.80 -13.71 -6.10
CA VAL A 56 -1.83 -13.67 -4.64
C VAL A 56 -1.34 -12.32 -4.15
N PHE A 57 -2.18 -11.63 -3.37
CA PHE A 57 -1.92 -10.33 -2.77
C PHE A 57 -1.61 -10.50 -1.28
N GLY A 58 -0.60 -9.84 -0.79
CA GLY A 58 -0.27 -9.78 0.63
C GLY A 58 0.90 -8.86 0.94
N PRO A 59 1.12 -8.54 2.21
CA PRO A 59 0.37 -8.92 3.41
C PRO A 59 -0.66 -7.88 3.88
N SER A 60 -1.10 -6.94 3.05
CA SER A 60 -2.07 -5.88 3.37
C SER A 60 -1.69 -5.09 4.63
N LEU A 61 -0.48 -4.52 4.64
CA LEU A 61 0.05 -3.81 5.80
C LEU A 61 -0.66 -2.47 6.02
N PHE A 62 -1.14 -2.22 7.24
CA PHE A 62 -1.96 -1.07 7.61
C PHE A 62 -1.32 0.32 7.42
N GLY A 63 -0.04 0.41 7.09
CA GLY A 63 0.65 1.66 6.86
C GLY A 63 2.10 1.64 7.32
N TYR A 64 2.72 2.81 7.37
CA TYR A 64 4.15 2.99 7.56
C TYR A 64 4.73 2.24 8.79
N SER A 65 4.03 2.23 9.93
CA SER A 65 4.50 1.52 11.11
C SER A 65 4.72 0.03 10.84
N ALA A 66 3.76 -0.59 10.14
CA ALA A 66 3.85 -1.99 9.75
C ALA A 66 4.90 -2.23 8.66
N TYR A 67 5.13 -1.27 7.75
CA TYR A 67 6.20 -1.37 6.77
C TYR A 67 7.56 -1.45 7.43
N LYS A 68 7.76 -0.63 8.47
CA LYS A 68 9.02 -0.51 9.20
C LYS A 68 9.28 -1.72 10.07
N SER A 69 8.27 -2.12 10.85
CA SER A 69 8.41 -3.23 11.80
C SER A 69 7.05 -3.85 12.09
N LEU A 70 6.91 -5.12 11.85
CA LEU A 70 5.71 -5.88 12.14
C LEU A 70 6.08 -7.15 12.89
N GLY A 71 5.27 -7.44 13.92
CA GLY A 71 5.44 -8.63 14.74
C GLY A 71 6.30 -8.37 15.98
N SER A 72 5.89 -8.95 17.09
CA SER A 72 6.56 -8.82 18.38
C SER A 72 7.97 -9.41 18.40
N ASP A 73 8.29 -10.31 17.46
CA ASP A 73 9.59 -10.97 17.28
C ASP A 73 10.50 -10.28 16.24
N TRP A 74 10.04 -9.21 15.57
CA TRP A 74 10.76 -8.56 14.49
C TRP A 74 12.15 -8.07 14.89
N ASN A 75 12.29 -7.42 16.03
CA ASN A 75 13.57 -6.88 16.47
C ASN A 75 14.62 -7.98 16.65
N LEU A 76 14.22 -9.12 17.22
CA LEU A 76 15.08 -10.28 17.39
C LEU A 76 15.44 -10.91 16.04
N ILE A 77 14.47 -11.05 15.15
CA ILE A 77 14.70 -11.58 13.80
C ILE A 77 15.72 -10.70 13.07
N ASN A 78 15.55 -9.38 13.08
CA ASN A 78 16.45 -8.47 12.37
C ASN A 78 17.85 -8.45 12.99
N ALA A 79 17.97 -8.48 14.31
CA ALA A 79 19.25 -8.58 15.00
C ALA A 79 20.00 -9.89 14.65
N ASN A 80 19.31 -11.04 14.68
CA ASN A 80 19.87 -12.33 14.30
C ASN A 80 20.30 -12.41 12.83
N ASN A 81 19.79 -11.52 11.99
CA ASN A 81 20.22 -11.35 10.60
C ASN A 81 21.20 -10.18 10.42
N PHE A 82 21.88 -9.74 11.47
CA PHE A 82 22.88 -8.66 11.45
C PHE A 82 22.33 -7.35 10.88
N TYR A 83 21.04 -7.04 11.14
CA TYR A 83 20.35 -5.83 10.66
C TYR A 83 20.42 -5.63 9.14
N LYS A 84 20.42 -6.72 8.38
CA LYS A 84 20.47 -6.64 6.90
C LYS A 84 19.20 -6.06 6.28
N TYR A 85 18.07 -6.15 6.95
CA TYR A 85 16.79 -5.61 6.49
C TYR A 85 16.64 -4.16 6.93
N GLN A 86 16.26 -3.29 6.01
CA GLN A 86 16.01 -1.89 6.35
C GLN A 86 14.67 -1.73 7.08
N TRP A 87 13.69 -2.55 6.69
CA TRP A 87 12.34 -2.60 7.22
C TRP A 87 11.74 -4.01 7.10
N PHE A 88 10.53 -4.21 7.64
CA PHE A 88 9.87 -5.53 7.61
C PHE A 88 9.54 -5.99 6.19
N ILE A 89 9.20 -5.07 5.27
CA ILE A 89 8.94 -5.40 3.86
C ILE A 89 10.10 -6.20 3.24
N ASP A 90 11.36 -5.83 3.52
CA ASP A 90 12.52 -6.55 3.02
C ASP A 90 12.52 -8.02 3.44
N TYR A 91 12.24 -8.25 4.73
CA TYR A 91 12.16 -9.60 5.29
C TYR A 91 11.02 -10.41 4.69
N TYR A 92 9.83 -9.80 4.63
CA TYR A 92 8.65 -10.44 4.07
C TYR A 92 8.90 -10.90 2.63
N LEU A 93 9.37 -10.01 1.78
CA LEU A 93 9.70 -10.33 0.38
C LEU A 93 10.75 -11.44 0.26
N GLU A 94 11.81 -11.40 1.06
CA GLU A 94 12.83 -12.46 1.05
C GLU A 94 12.27 -13.82 1.49
N GLN A 95 11.40 -13.87 2.50
CA GLN A 95 10.79 -15.13 2.91
C GLN A 95 9.88 -15.71 1.83
N MET A 96 9.10 -14.85 1.15
CA MET A 96 8.26 -15.28 0.04
C MET A 96 9.08 -15.79 -1.15
N ALA A 97 10.21 -15.14 -1.46
CA ALA A 97 11.12 -15.61 -2.50
C ALA A 97 11.75 -16.99 -2.14
N LYS A 98 12.06 -17.22 -0.86
CA LYS A 98 12.53 -18.52 -0.40
C LYS A 98 11.44 -19.59 -0.53
N ALA A 99 10.22 -19.25 -0.11
CA ALA A 99 9.09 -20.18 -0.20
C ALA A 99 8.76 -20.55 -1.66
N GLU A 100 8.84 -19.60 -2.61
CA GLU A 100 8.73 -19.90 -4.04
C GLU A 100 9.79 -20.90 -4.49
N LYS A 101 11.05 -20.71 -4.08
CA LYS A 101 12.14 -21.61 -4.45
C LYS A 101 11.95 -23.02 -3.91
N GLU A 102 11.35 -23.14 -2.73
CA GLU A 102 11.06 -24.44 -2.10
C GLU A 102 9.84 -25.12 -2.71
N ASP A 103 8.79 -24.36 -3.03
CA ASP A 103 7.54 -24.87 -3.59
C ASP A 103 7.60 -25.07 -5.11
N GLY A 104 8.44 -24.31 -5.81
CA GLY A 104 8.55 -24.32 -7.27
C GLY A 104 7.49 -23.47 -7.99
N ARG A 105 6.61 -22.78 -7.28
CA ARG A 105 5.57 -21.89 -7.80
C ARG A 105 5.68 -20.53 -7.16
N ARG A 106 5.35 -19.46 -7.90
CA ARG A 106 5.25 -18.12 -7.32
C ARG A 106 4.09 -18.06 -6.32
N LEU A 107 4.40 -17.69 -5.08
CA LEU A 107 3.45 -17.68 -3.98
C LEU A 107 2.96 -16.27 -3.60
N LEU A 108 3.66 -15.22 -4.02
CA LEU A 108 3.24 -13.82 -3.86
C LEU A 108 3.44 -13.09 -5.18
N ASP A 109 2.36 -12.72 -5.82
CA ASP A 109 2.37 -11.98 -7.08
C ASP A 109 2.37 -10.48 -6.86
N VAL A 110 1.73 -10.01 -5.79
CA VAL A 110 1.50 -8.61 -5.50
C VAL A 110 1.83 -8.28 -4.05
N LEU A 111 2.79 -7.38 -3.85
CA LEU A 111 3.01 -6.75 -2.54
C LEU A 111 1.86 -5.77 -2.30
N ASP A 112 1.08 -6.04 -1.29
CA ASP A 112 -0.12 -5.29 -0.94
C ASP A 112 0.11 -4.45 0.31
N LEU A 113 -0.14 -3.16 0.18
CA LEU A 113 0.08 -2.15 1.22
C LEU A 113 -1.14 -1.24 1.34
N HIS A 114 -1.35 -0.67 2.54
CA HIS A 114 -2.30 0.42 2.75
C HIS A 114 -1.54 1.73 2.95
N TYR A 115 -2.01 2.82 2.37
CA TYR A 115 -1.39 4.12 2.50
C TYR A 115 -2.38 5.19 2.94
N TYR A 116 -2.19 5.69 4.13
CA TYR A 116 -2.92 6.84 4.67
C TYR A 116 -1.93 7.94 5.03
N THR A 117 -2.17 9.14 4.49
CA THR A 117 -1.32 10.28 4.82
C THR A 117 -1.43 10.67 6.28
N GLU A 118 -0.32 11.06 6.87
CA GLU A 118 -0.26 11.67 8.21
C GLU A 118 0.09 13.17 8.13
N ALA A 119 0.02 13.76 6.94
CA ALA A 119 0.31 15.16 6.71
C ALA A 119 -0.50 16.08 7.64
N LYS A 120 0.19 17.03 8.24
CA LYS A 120 -0.40 18.02 9.14
C LYS A 120 -0.32 19.41 8.51
N GLY A 121 -1.40 20.18 8.61
CA GLY A 121 -1.36 21.60 8.36
C GLY A 121 -0.56 22.37 9.42
N ALA A 122 -0.32 23.64 9.19
CA ALA A 122 0.39 24.52 10.12
C ALA A 122 -0.25 24.60 11.51
N CYS A 123 -1.57 24.39 11.60
CA CYS A 123 -2.31 24.33 12.86
C CYS A 123 -1.91 23.14 13.77
N GLY A 124 -1.04 22.23 13.31
CA GLY A 124 -0.55 21.10 14.08
C GLY A 124 -1.57 20.02 14.42
N LYS A 125 -2.82 20.18 13.98
CA LYS A 125 -3.87 19.18 14.20
C LYS A 125 -3.67 17.99 13.27
N ARG A 126 -4.00 16.82 13.77
CA ARG A 126 -3.88 15.54 13.08
C ARG A 126 -4.60 15.55 11.75
N LYS A 127 -3.95 14.94 10.75
CA LYS A 127 -4.50 14.51 9.48
C LYS A 127 -5.38 15.57 8.82
N CYS A 128 -4.86 16.20 7.82
CA CYS A 128 -5.64 17.10 6.99
C CYS A 128 -6.67 16.40 6.09
N ASP A 129 -6.98 15.14 6.39
CA ASP A 129 -7.97 14.32 5.69
C ASP A 129 -9.42 14.76 5.94
N HIS A 130 -9.72 15.31 7.14
CA HIS A 130 -11.06 15.71 7.54
C HIS A 130 -11.29 17.24 7.65
N PHE A 131 -10.30 18.05 7.31
CA PHE A 131 -10.40 19.50 7.48
C PHE A 131 -10.12 20.23 6.16
N ASP A 132 -10.96 21.22 5.86
CA ASP A 132 -10.91 22.01 4.63
C ASP A 132 -10.54 23.48 4.89
N ASN A 133 -9.65 23.72 5.85
CA ASN A 133 -8.99 25.03 5.98
C ASN A 133 -7.74 25.08 5.08
N ASP A 134 -7.30 26.30 4.74
CA ASP A 134 -6.21 26.55 3.80
C ASP A 134 -4.92 25.73 4.09
N ASP A 135 -4.57 25.58 5.37
CA ASP A 135 -3.38 24.83 5.76
C ASP A 135 -3.53 23.33 5.52
N CYS A 136 -4.72 22.79 5.79
CA CYS A 136 -5.03 21.39 5.53
C CYS A 136 -5.17 21.10 4.05
N ILE A 137 -5.80 22.01 3.29
CA ILE A 137 -5.86 21.93 1.83
C ILE A 137 -4.45 21.85 1.23
N LYS A 138 -3.55 22.76 1.64
CA LYS A 138 -2.16 22.75 1.18
C LYS A 138 -1.41 21.47 1.56
N ALA A 139 -1.59 20.99 2.80
CA ALA A 139 -0.94 19.77 3.25
C ALA A 139 -1.45 18.55 2.48
N ARG A 140 -2.76 18.47 2.22
CA ARG A 140 -3.40 17.40 1.44
C ARG A 140 -2.86 17.34 0.01
N ILE A 141 -2.90 18.47 -0.71
CA ILE A 141 -2.42 18.56 -2.10
C ILE A 141 -0.94 18.15 -2.20
N ASN A 142 -0.13 18.52 -1.22
CA ASN A 142 1.30 18.16 -1.22
C ASN A 142 1.59 16.75 -0.68
N ALA A 143 0.65 16.08 -0.03
CA ALA A 143 0.91 14.79 0.62
C ALA A 143 1.36 13.70 -0.37
N VAL A 144 0.89 13.74 -1.60
CA VAL A 144 1.30 12.81 -2.66
C VAL A 144 2.80 12.88 -2.93
N ARG A 145 3.42 14.05 -2.75
CA ARG A 145 4.86 14.24 -2.94
C ARG A 145 5.73 13.36 -2.03
N SER A 146 5.22 12.99 -0.87
CA SER A 146 5.91 12.06 0.04
C SER A 146 6.18 10.69 -0.59
N LEU A 147 5.45 10.36 -1.65
CA LEU A 147 5.63 9.10 -2.36
C LEU A 147 6.76 9.13 -3.40
N TYR A 148 7.06 10.29 -4.00
CA TYR A 148 7.98 10.36 -5.13
C TYR A 148 9.06 11.46 -5.07
N ASP A 149 8.83 12.55 -4.31
CA ASP A 149 9.67 13.74 -4.33
C ASP A 149 10.69 13.71 -3.19
N ALA A 150 11.97 13.57 -3.54
CA ALA A 150 13.07 13.51 -2.58
C ALA A 150 13.32 14.83 -1.84
N ASP A 151 12.91 15.97 -2.43
CA ASP A 151 13.11 17.29 -1.87
C ASP A 151 11.95 17.71 -0.96
N TYR A 152 10.82 17.01 -1.03
CA TYR A 152 9.66 17.27 -0.20
C TYR A 152 9.76 16.56 1.16
N LYS A 153 9.48 17.31 2.21
CA LYS A 153 9.38 16.78 3.58
C LYS A 153 8.01 17.08 4.15
N GLU A 154 7.19 16.07 4.21
CA GLU A 154 5.90 16.12 4.85
C GLU A 154 6.04 16.45 6.33
N LYS A 155 5.22 17.37 6.81
CA LYS A 155 5.11 17.62 8.25
C LYS A 155 4.25 16.53 8.89
N SER A 156 4.90 15.48 9.36
CA SER A 156 4.23 14.33 10.00
C SER A 156 5.17 13.60 10.94
N TRP A 157 4.59 12.86 11.88
CA TRP A 157 5.36 11.98 12.76
C TRP A 157 6.11 10.89 11.99
N ILE A 158 5.59 10.51 10.82
CA ILE A 158 6.22 9.48 9.98
C ILE A 158 7.57 9.98 9.48
N VAL A 159 7.60 11.18 8.94
CA VAL A 159 8.87 11.80 8.47
C VAL A 159 9.81 12.07 9.64
N ASP A 160 9.29 12.54 10.78
CA ASP A 160 10.11 12.80 11.98
C ASP A 160 10.84 11.54 12.47
N THR A 161 10.23 10.37 12.32
CA THR A 161 10.78 9.08 12.81
C THR A 161 11.39 8.21 11.71
N GLY A 162 11.11 8.50 10.46
CA GLY A 162 11.44 7.61 9.34
C GLY A 162 11.87 8.30 8.06
N ALA A 163 12.43 9.50 8.12
CA ALA A 163 12.83 10.28 6.94
C ALA A 163 13.66 9.49 5.90
N LYS A 164 14.47 8.52 6.34
CA LYS A 164 15.29 7.68 5.45
C LYS A 164 14.49 6.81 4.48
N PHE A 165 13.20 6.58 4.76
CA PHE A 165 12.33 5.76 3.91
C PHE A 165 11.56 6.59 2.87
N PHE A 166 11.76 7.92 2.86
CA PHE A 166 11.12 8.80 1.90
C PHE A 166 12.10 9.21 0.78
N PRO A 167 11.58 9.39 -0.43
CA PRO A 167 10.21 9.12 -0.87
C PRO A 167 9.90 7.61 -0.86
N LEU A 168 8.64 7.25 -0.55
CA LEU A 168 8.25 5.85 -0.28
C LEU A 168 8.32 4.95 -1.51
N LEU A 169 7.75 5.34 -2.65
CA LEU A 169 7.66 4.47 -3.83
C LEU A 169 9.02 3.97 -4.32
N PRO A 170 10.05 4.81 -4.49
CA PRO A 170 11.37 4.32 -4.87
C PRO A 170 11.97 3.32 -3.87
N LYS A 171 11.68 3.50 -2.57
CA LYS A 171 12.17 2.58 -1.53
C LYS A 171 11.46 1.23 -1.56
N ILE A 172 10.14 1.23 -1.76
CA ILE A 172 9.35 0.01 -1.91
C ILE A 172 9.81 -0.75 -3.17
N LYS A 173 9.94 -0.06 -4.29
CA LYS A 173 10.42 -0.67 -5.55
C LYS A 173 11.82 -1.26 -5.40
N ALA A 174 12.73 -0.55 -4.75
CA ALA A 174 14.08 -1.06 -4.47
C ALA A 174 14.07 -2.32 -3.57
N SER A 175 13.14 -2.43 -2.63
CA SER A 175 12.95 -3.65 -1.83
C SER A 175 12.44 -4.81 -2.69
N ILE A 176 11.46 -4.56 -3.55
CA ILE A 176 10.95 -5.56 -4.50
C ILE A 176 12.09 -6.06 -5.40
N ASP A 177 12.80 -5.15 -6.05
CA ASP A 177 13.87 -5.48 -6.99
C ASP A 177 14.98 -6.30 -6.33
N LYS A 178 15.28 -6.00 -5.08
CA LYS A 178 16.36 -6.65 -4.34
C LYS A 178 15.97 -8.01 -3.77
N TYR A 179 14.78 -8.14 -3.21
CA TYR A 179 14.43 -9.31 -2.40
C TYR A 179 13.46 -10.28 -3.07
N TYR A 180 12.60 -9.77 -3.96
CA TYR A 180 11.66 -10.61 -4.71
C TYR A 180 11.30 -9.98 -6.07
N PRO A 181 12.23 -9.95 -7.02
CA PRO A 181 12.02 -9.33 -8.32
C PRO A 181 10.78 -9.84 -9.04
N GLY A 182 10.11 -8.94 -9.76
CA GLY A 182 8.88 -9.25 -10.50
C GLY A 182 7.60 -9.26 -9.66
N THR A 183 7.68 -9.02 -8.34
CA THR A 183 6.49 -8.78 -7.52
C THR A 183 5.88 -7.43 -7.92
N LYS A 184 4.58 -7.43 -8.21
CA LYS A 184 3.83 -6.22 -8.49
C LYS A 184 3.58 -5.44 -7.19
N LEU A 185 3.20 -4.16 -7.28
CA LEU A 185 2.83 -3.34 -6.13
C LEU A 185 1.35 -2.98 -6.20
N ALA A 186 0.64 -3.06 -5.07
CA ALA A 186 -0.72 -2.58 -4.91
C ALA A 186 -0.88 -1.73 -3.65
N PHE A 187 -1.84 -0.79 -3.71
CA PHE A 187 -2.39 -0.10 -2.56
C PHE A 187 -3.87 -0.46 -2.44
N THR A 188 -4.19 -1.52 -1.72
CA THR A 188 -5.59 -2.01 -1.61
C THR A 188 -6.45 -1.15 -0.69
N GLU A 189 -5.82 -0.31 0.13
CA GLU A 189 -6.47 0.78 0.82
C GLU A 189 -5.61 2.05 0.79
N TYR A 190 -6.25 3.17 0.46
CA TYR A 190 -5.65 4.49 0.62
C TYR A 190 -6.72 5.56 0.75
N ASN A 191 -6.37 6.68 1.37
CA ASN A 191 -7.18 7.89 1.36
C ASN A 191 -6.33 9.11 1.73
N PHE A 192 -6.58 10.25 1.03
CA PHE A 192 -5.97 11.55 1.33
C PHE A 192 -6.97 12.53 1.95
N GLY A 193 -8.24 12.16 2.05
CA GLY A 193 -9.31 13.02 2.53
C GLY A 193 -9.80 14.03 1.50
N GLY A 194 -10.52 15.05 1.96
CA GLY A 194 -11.07 16.11 1.10
C GLY A 194 -12.23 15.67 0.21
N GLY A 195 -13.02 14.71 0.64
CA GLY A 195 -14.14 14.19 -0.16
C GLY A 195 -15.20 15.24 -0.52
N THR A 196 -15.30 16.31 0.26
CA THR A 196 -16.23 17.45 0.07
C THR A 196 -15.57 18.73 -0.45
N ASP A 197 -14.27 18.67 -0.78
CA ASP A 197 -13.50 19.83 -1.23
C ASP A 197 -12.71 19.50 -2.51
N ILE A 198 -12.55 20.48 -3.39
CA ILE A 198 -11.85 20.31 -4.68
C ILE A 198 -10.42 19.82 -4.50
N SER A 199 -9.77 20.10 -3.37
CA SER A 199 -8.43 19.60 -3.08
C SER A 199 -8.38 18.06 -2.99
N GLY A 200 -9.48 17.43 -2.57
CA GLY A 200 -9.60 15.97 -2.61
C GLY A 200 -9.54 15.43 -4.03
N ALA A 201 -10.22 16.10 -4.98
CA ALA A 201 -10.16 15.71 -6.39
C ALA A 201 -8.74 15.92 -6.97
N VAL A 202 -8.13 17.07 -6.70
CA VAL A 202 -6.77 17.38 -7.18
C VAL A 202 -5.76 16.36 -6.66
N THR A 203 -5.79 16.07 -5.36
CA THR A 203 -4.90 15.09 -4.73
C THR A 203 -5.13 13.69 -5.28
N GLN A 204 -6.40 13.30 -5.45
CA GLN A 204 -6.78 12.01 -6.01
C GLN A 204 -6.29 11.84 -7.46
N ALA A 205 -6.45 12.87 -8.29
CA ALA A 205 -5.98 12.85 -9.67
C ALA A 205 -4.45 12.76 -9.76
N ASP A 206 -3.73 13.54 -8.96
CA ASP A 206 -2.27 13.50 -8.87
C ASP A 206 -1.78 12.10 -8.42
N PHE A 207 -2.43 11.52 -7.41
CA PHE A 207 -2.10 10.17 -6.96
C PHE A 207 -2.34 9.12 -8.04
N LEU A 208 -3.47 9.15 -8.75
CA LEU A 208 -3.74 8.21 -9.86
C LEU A 208 -2.72 8.33 -10.99
N GLY A 209 -2.36 9.57 -11.36
CA GLY A 209 -1.29 9.82 -12.34
C GLY A 209 0.06 9.27 -11.87
N LEU A 210 0.40 9.46 -10.58
CA LEU A 210 1.61 8.92 -9.98
C LEU A 210 1.63 7.40 -10.00
N LEU A 211 0.51 6.74 -9.67
CA LEU A 211 0.41 5.29 -9.71
C LEU A 211 0.64 4.75 -11.12
N ALA A 212 0.00 5.36 -12.12
CA ALA A 212 0.18 5.00 -13.53
C ALA A 212 1.64 5.17 -13.98
N LYS A 213 2.26 6.33 -13.69
CA LYS A 213 3.67 6.61 -14.01
C LYS A 213 4.64 5.60 -13.36
N ASN A 214 4.28 5.06 -12.21
CA ASN A 214 5.11 4.11 -11.46
C ASN A 214 4.70 2.64 -11.64
N GLU A 215 3.82 2.35 -12.60
CA GLU A 215 3.37 0.98 -12.90
C GLU A 215 2.83 0.24 -11.68
N VAL A 216 2.13 0.97 -10.79
CA VAL A 216 1.43 0.34 -9.67
C VAL A 216 0.27 -0.46 -10.23
N TYR A 217 0.24 -1.74 -9.89
CA TYR A 217 -0.64 -2.74 -10.52
C TYR A 217 -2.11 -2.55 -10.17
N PHE A 218 -2.38 -2.20 -8.92
CA PHE A 218 -3.75 -2.07 -8.43
C PHE A 218 -3.82 -1.03 -7.31
N ALA A 219 -4.94 -0.31 -7.24
CA ALA A 219 -5.25 0.55 -6.10
C ALA A 219 -6.75 0.59 -5.84
N SER A 220 -7.14 0.61 -4.56
CA SER A 220 -8.53 0.71 -4.12
C SER A 220 -8.65 1.79 -3.05
N ILE A 221 -9.49 2.78 -3.29
CA ILE A 221 -9.75 3.83 -2.31
C ILE A 221 -10.66 3.31 -1.19
N TRP A 222 -10.27 3.56 0.05
CA TRP A 222 -11.21 3.46 1.18
C TRP A 222 -11.94 4.78 1.32
N ALA A 223 -13.09 4.90 0.66
CA ALA A 223 -13.89 6.11 0.66
C ALA A 223 -14.68 6.23 1.97
N PHE A 224 -14.59 7.40 2.60
CA PHE A 224 -15.48 7.76 3.72
C PHE A 224 -16.81 8.35 3.18
N ASP A 225 -17.77 8.60 4.10
CA ASP A 225 -19.14 9.06 3.82
C ASP A 225 -19.12 10.30 2.99
N LYS A 226 -18.67 10.86 2.27
CA LYS A 226 -18.63 12.04 1.39
C LYS A 226 -17.33 12.04 0.60
N ALA A 227 -17.38 11.46 -0.56
CA ALA A 227 -16.22 11.30 -1.42
C ALA A 227 -16.48 11.83 -2.85
N GLU A 228 -17.40 12.79 -2.98
CA GLU A 228 -17.86 13.27 -4.29
C GLU A 228 -16.70 13.79 -5.15
N TYR A 229 -15.82 14.58 -4.58
CA TYR A 229 -14.66 15.10 -5.30
C TYR A 229 -13.61 14.04 -5.63
N GLN A 230 -13.41 13.08 -4.75
CA GLN A 230 -12.50 11.98 -5.01
C GLN A 230 -13.02 11.08 -6.14
N PHE A 231 -14.32 10.75 -6.13
CA PHE A 231 -14.97 10.01 -7.22
C PHE A 231 -15.00 10.78 -8.54
N ALA A 232 -15.18 12.12 -8.49
CA ALA A 232 -15.06 12.93 -9.69
C ALA A 232 -13.68 12.81 -10.33
N ALA A 233 -12.61 12.80 -9.53
CA ALA A 233 -11.26 12.56 -10.03
C ALA A 233 -11.09 11.16 -10.62
N ILE A 234 -11.60 10.11 -9.97
CA ILE A 234 -11.58 8.75 -10.51
C ILE A 234 -12.32 8.71 -11.85
N ASN A 235 -13.47 9.39 -11.94
CA ASN A 235 -14.27 9.45 -13.16
C ASN A 235 -13.51 10.10 -14.33
N MET A 236 -12.64 11.08 -14.07
CA MET A 236 -11.75 11.64 -15.09
C MET A 236 -10.85 10.60 -15.75
N PHE A 237 -10.45 9.57 -15.03
CA PHE A 237 -9.60 8.49 -15.55
C PHE A 237 -10.38 7.33 -16.17
N THR A 238 -11.63 7.13 -15.79
CA THR A 238 -12.39 5.92 -16.12
C THR A 238 -13.60 6.15 -17.00
N ASN A 239 -14.19 7.35 -17.00
CA ASN A 239 -15.41 7.67 -17.74
C ASN A 239 -15.65 9.18 -17.84
N TYR A 240 -14.64 9.97 -18.28
CA TYR A 240 -14.67 11.43 -18.25
C TYR A 240 -15.78 12.06 -19.09
N ASP A 241 -16.27 11.37 -20.10
CA ASP A 241 -17.30 11.88 -21.04
C ASP A 241 -18.67 11.22 -20.84
N GLU A 242 -18.84 10.42 -19.78
CA GLU A 242 -20.06 9.64 -19.49
C GLU A 242 -20.47 8.66 -20.61
N LYS A 243 -19.56 8.41 -21.55
CA LYS A 243 -19.76 7.51 -22.70
C LYS A 243 -18.74 6.37 -22.74
N GLY A 244 -17.99 6.19 -21.65
CA GLY A 244 -16.95 5.17 -21.54
C GLY A 244 -15.58 5.62 -22.02
N GLY A 245 -15.38 6.92 -22.23
CA GLY A 245 -14.06 7.50 -22.49
C GLY A 245 -13.18 7.37 -21.24
N TYR A 246 -11.99 6.81 -21.39
CA TYR A 246 -11.08 6.56 -20.28
C TYR A 246 -9.69 7.17 -20.57
N PHE A 247 -8.92 7.30 -19.51
CA PHE A 247 -7.52 7.73 -19.59
C PHE A 247 -6.73 6.69 -20.41
N ALA A 248 -6.02 7.15 -21.43
CA ALA A 248 -5.34 6.26 -22.37
C ALA A 248 -4.10 5.56 -21.76
N ASP A 249 -3.65 4.50 -22.41
CA ASP A 249 -2.53 3.65 -21.95
C ASP A 249 -1.15 4.30 -22.13
N SER A 250 -1.09 5.56 -22.57
CA SER A 250 0.15 6.27 -22.89
C SER A 250 0.35 7.47 -21.98
N TYR A 251 1.50 7.54 -21.32
CA TYR A 251 1.96 8.71 -20.60
C TYR A 251 2.88 9.55 -21.49
N ILE A 252 2.62 10.85 -21.59
CA ILE A 252 3.49 11.80 -22.29
C ILE A 252 4.08 12.73 -21.23
N GLU A 253 5.38 12.72 -21.10
CA GLU A 253 6.09 13.64 -20.21
C GLU A 253 6.06 15.05 -20.81
N SER A 254 5.62 16.03 -20.00
CA SER A 254 5.50 17.45 -20.39
C SER A 254 6.64 18.26 -19.83
#